data_5ff3637bec4e6b28c6abd119e1582bdc
#
_entry.id   5ff3637bec4e6b28c6abd119e1582bdc
#
_cell.length_a   1.000
_cell.length_b   1.000
_cell.length_c   1.000
_cell.angle_alpha   90.00
_cell.angle_beta   90.00
_cell.angle_gamma   90.00
#
_symmetry.space_group_name_H-M   'P 1'
#
loop_
_entity.id
_entity.type
_entity.pdbx_description
1 polymer ?
#
loop_
_entity_poly.entity_id
_entity_poly.type
_entity_poly.pdbx_seq_one_letter_code
_entity_poly.pdbx_strand_id
1 'polypeptide(L)'
;MESNISFLIPTLNEEQNLPFALESCSFADQVFILDSGSTDRTKELAVRYGVHFVYHAWVGYAGQKNWGLDNLPITSDWIFILDADESITPELRDELLAISTGKVMTDKTGFYVNRFFIWEGKEIRHCGYYPSWNLRFFRRGRARYEERGVHEHMVVDGPVGYLKGEMRHEDRRGRDYIWQKHLKYAELEAREMVKVISGHAIDGLKPSFFGNALERRRAVKERLWPYLPVRWLLRFFYMYILKKGFLDGAAGLDMCLFMTQYEKEIARKYSEYRKQLHK
;
A
#
# COMPACT_ATOMS: atom_id res chain seq x y z
N MET A 1 26.89 -10.86 -11.68
CA MET A 1 26.51 -11.61 -10.45
C MET A 1 24.98 -11.63 -10.45
N GLU A 2 24.40 -12.81 -10.31
CA GLU A 2 22.97 -12.96 -10.13
C GLU A 2 22.55 -12.23 -8.87
N SER A 3 21.46 -11.46 -8.93
CA SER A 3 20.96 -10.68 -7.79
C SER A 3 20.30 -11.55 -6.74
N ASN A 4 19.88 -12.75 -7.13
CA ASN A 4 19.10 -13.69 -6.33
C ASN A 4 17.79 -13.09 -5.77
N ILE A 5 17.18 -12.18 -6.55
CA ILE A 5 15.94 -11.49 -6.20
C ILE A 5 14.93 -11.64 -7.35
N SER A 6 13.71 -12.05 -7.00
CA SER A 6 12.55 -11.97 -7.89
C SER A 6 11.60 -10.86 -7.44
N PHE A 7 11.11 -10.07 -8.39
CA PHE A 7 10.05 -9.10 -8.15
C PHE A 7 8.70 -9.65 -8.59
N LEU A 8 7.69 -9.45 -7.77
CA LEU A 8 6.28 -9.70 -8.08
C LEU A 8 5.54 -8.36 -8.10
N ILE A 9 4.99 -7.99 -9.25
CA ILE A 9 4.30 -6.71 -9.47
C ILE A 9 2.86 -6.98 -9.88
N PRO A 10 1.87 -6.85 -8.97
CA PRO A 10 0.45 -6.92 -9.33
C PRO A 10 0.06 -5.70 -10.17
N THR A 11 -0.72 -5.92 -11.24
CA THR A 11 -1.14 -4.84 -12.15
C THR A 11 -2.62 -4.90 -12.51
N LEU A 12 -3.21 -3.71 -12.75
CA LEU A 12 -4.47 -3.51 -13.44
C LEU A 12 -4.51 -2.09 -14.01
N ASN A 13 -4.31 -1.95 -15.33
CA ASN A 13 -4.27 -0.68 -16.05
C ASN A 13 -3.20 0.28 -15.47
N GLU A 14 -1.95 -0.14 -15.57
CA GLU A 14 -0.78 0.54 -15.00
C GLU A 14 0.20 1.08 -16.06
N GLU A 15 -0.25 1.32 -17.30
CA GLU A 15 0.64 1.75 -18.39
C GLU A 15 1.46 3.01 -18.08
N GLN A 16 0.96 3.90 -17.22
CA GLN A 16 1.65 5.14 -16.85
C GLN A 16 2.66 4.96 -15.73
N ASN A 17 2.44 3.99 -14.85
CA ASN A 17 3.28 3.73 -13.67
C ASN A 17 4.33 2.65 -13.93
N LEU A 18 3.95 1.59 -14.63
CA LEU A 18 4.74 0.37 -14.81
C LEU A 18 6.17 0.61 -15.33
N PRO A 19 6.45 1.51 -16.30
CA PRO A 19 7.81 1.75 -16.75
C PRO A 19 8.78 2.13 -15.63
N PHE A 20 8.36 2.97 -14.70
CA PHE A 20 9.19 3.43 -13.59
C PHE A 20 9.46 2.33 -12.55
N ALA A 21 8.45 1.47 -12.30
CA ALA A 21 8.63 0.29 -11.46
C ALA A 21 9.66 -0.66 -12.10
N LEU A 22 9.50 -0.98 -13.39
CA LEU A 22 10.38 -1.90 -14.12
C LEU A 22 11.81 -1.40 -14.24
N GLU A 23 11.99 -0.12 -14.54
CA GLU A 23 13.33 0.49 -14.59
C GLU A 23 14.03 0.40 -13.22
N SER A 24 13.29 0.65 -12.13
CA SER A 24 13.84 0.63 -10.78
C SER A 24 14.24 -0.76 -10.28
N CYS A 25 13.63 -1.83 -10.82
CA CYS A 25 13.93 -3.22 -10.45
C CYS A 25 14.68 -4.00 -11.55
N SER A 26 15.26 -3.31 -12.54
CA SER A 26 16.00 -3.91 -13.67
C SER A 26 17.24 -4.74 -13.28
N PHE A 27 17.68 -4.64 -12.03
CA PHE A 27 18.76 -5.45 -11.46
C PHE A 27 18.32 -6.84 -10.99
N ALA A 28 17.03 -7.13 -11.00
CA ALA A 28 16.48 -8.41 -10.55
C ALA A 28 16.76 -9.56 -11.53
N ASP A 29 16.89 -10.77 -11.00
CA ASP A 29 17.02 -11.95 -11.87
C ASP A 29 15.72 -12.30 -12.57
N GLN A 30 14.59 -12.08 -11.90
CA GLN A 30 13.26 -12.34 -12.43
C GLN A 30 12.31 -11.20 -12.05
N VAL A 31 11.47 -10.79 -13.00
CA VAL A 31 10.36 -9.86 -12.74
C VAL A 31 9.09 -10.47 -13.29
N PHE A 32 8.09 -10.61 -12.44
CA PHE A 32 6.77 -11.14 -12.78
C PHE A 32 5.73 -10.05 -12.68
N ILE A 33 5.05 -9.78 -13.78
CA ILE A 33 3.83 -8.98 -13.82
C ILE A 33 2.66 -9.92 -13.63
N LEU A 34 1.91 -9.74 -12.54
CA LEU A 34 0.68 -10.51 -12.27
C LEU A 34 -0.53 -9.62 -12.56
N ASP A 35 -1.06 -9.77 -13.76
CA ASP A 35 -2.09 -8.88 -14.30
C ASP A 35 -3.50 -9.41 -14.05
N SER A 36 -4.39 -8.52 -13.63
CA SER A 36 -5.79 -8.83 -13.31
C SER A 36 -6.78 -8.54 -14.45
N GLY A 37 -6.28 -8.35 -15.67
CA GLY A 37 -7.09 -8.10 -16.87
C GLY A 37 -7.01 -6.65 -17.35
N SER A 38 -5.80 -6.11 -17.47
CA SER A 38 -5.56 -4.78 -18.04
C SER A 38 -6.05 -4.70 -19.49
N THR A 39 -6.63 -3.55 -19.82
CA THR A 39 -7.15 -3.20 -21.14
C THR A 39 -6.35 -2.08 -21.82
N ASP A 40 -5.38 -1.53 -21.11
CA ASP A 40 -4.42 -0.53 -21.57
C ASP A 40 -3.13 -1.20 -22.11
N ARG A 41 -2.05 -0.45 -22.24
CA ARG A 41 -0.77 -0.92 -22.76
C ARG A 41 0.11 -1.64 -21.72
N THR A 42 -0.42 -2.01 -20.55
CA THR A 42 0.33 -2.71 -19.49
C THR A 42 1.01 -3.98 -20.01
N LYS A 43 0.27 -4.83 -20.75
CA LYS A 43 0.83 -6.06 -21.34
C LYS A 43 1.92 -5.78 -22.40
N GLU A 44 1.71 -4.79 -23.27
CA GLU A 44 2.68 -4.38 -24.28
C GLU A 44 4.01 -3.95 -23.63
N LEU A 45 3.91 -3.16 -22.54
CA LEU A 45 5.08 -2.71 -21.77
C LEU A 45 5.82 -3.88 -21.13
N ALA A 46 5.12 -4.82 -20.49
CA ALA A 46 5.75 -6.01 -19.92
C ALA A 46 6.57 -6.80 -20.97
N VAL A 47 6.01 -7.00 -22.16
CA VAL A 47 6.72 -7.65 -23.28
C VAL A 47 7.93 -6.83 -23.73
N ARG A 48 7.79 -5.51 -23.87
CA ARG A 48 8.87 -4.61 -24.27
C ARG A 48 10.06 -4.62 -23.29
N TYR A 49 9.78 -4.71 -22.00
CA TYR A 49 10.82 -4.83 -20.96
C TYR A 49 11.35 -6.24 -20.78
N GLY A 50 10.82 -7.22 -21.53
CA GLY A 50 11.28 -8.62 -21.48
C GLY A 50 10.99 -9.33 -20.15
N VAL A 51 9.96 -8.89 -19.42
CA VAL A 51 9.57 -9.48 -18.14
C VAL A 51 8.45 -10.50 -18.28
N HIS A 52 8.30 -11.39 -17.31
CA HIS A 52 7.25 -12.41 -17.32
C HIS A 52 5.87 -11.78 -17.10
N PHE A 53 4.95 -11.94 -18.03
CA PHE A 53 3.57 -11.48 -17.91
C PHE A 53 2.64 -12.67 -17.71
N VAL A 54 1.90 -12.67 -16.59
CA VAL A 54 0.95 -13.72 -16.24
C VAL A 54 -0.39 -13.09 -15.92
N TYR A 55 -1.44 -13.56 -16.60
CA TYR A 55 -2.81 -13.17 -16.29
C TYR A 55 -3.37 -14.07 -15.19
N HIS A 56 -4.00 -13.47 -14.21
CA HIS A 56 -4.82 -14.16 -13.21
C HIS A 56 -6.01 -13.28 -12.85
N ALA A 57 -7.23 -13.84 -12.95
CA ALA A 57 -8.45 -13.11 -12.62
C ALA A 57 -8.40 -12.58 -11.19
N TRP A 58 -8.95 -11.38 -10.97
CA TRP A 58 -8.93 -10.73 -9.68
C TRP A 58 -9.68 -11.50 -8.60
N VAL A 59 -9.00 -11.84 -7.53
CA VAL A 59 -9.53 -12.58 -6.36
C VAL A 59 -9.34 -11.83 -5.04
N GLY A 60 -9.09 -10.53 -5.09
CA GLY A 60 -8.77 -9.68 -3.94
C GLY A 60 -7.27 -9.42 -3.80
N TYR A 61 -6.91 -8.38 -3.03
CA TYR A 61 -5.51 -7.94 -2.92
C TYR A 61 -4.60 -9.03 -2.34
N ALA A 62 -4.97 -9.63 -1.21
CA ALA A 62 -4.22 -10.72 -0.59
C ALA A 62 -4.21 -11.97 -1.48
N GLY A 63 -5.36 -12.36 -2.01
CA GLY A 63 -5.52 -13.55 -2.86
C GLY A 63 -4.66 -13.46 -4.11
N GLN A 64 -4.62 -12.31 -4.78
CA GLN A 64 -3.82 -12.09 -5.98
C GLN A 64 -2.31 -12.26 -5.69
N LYS A 65 -1.80 -11.62 -4.65
CA LYS A 65 -0.39 -11.72 -4.25
C LYS A 65 -0.03 -13.15 -3.80
N ASN A 66 -0.87 -13.78 -2.97
CA ASN A 66 -0.67 -15.16 -2.53
C ASN A 66 -0.68 -16.14 -3.71
N TRP A 67 -1.61 -15.98 -4.65
CA TRP A 67 -1.62 -16.81 -5.85
C TRP A 67 -0.31 -16.70 -6.62
N GLY A 68 0.22 -15.47 -6.76
CA GLY A 68 1.52 -15.25 -7.40
C GLY A 68 2.67 -15.95 -6.68
N LEU A 69 2.72 -15.89 -5.34
CA LEU A 69 3.72 -16.58 -4.54
C LEU A 69 3.65 -18.10 -4.65
N ASP A 70 2.45 -18.65 -4.83
CA ASP A 70 2.23 -20.11 -4.89
C ASP A 70 2.44 -20.70 -6.30
N ASN A 71 2.20 -19.92 -7.37
CA ASN A 71 2.06 -20.48 -8.73
C ASN A 71 3.09 -19.96 -9.73
N LEU A 72 3.76 -18.85 -9.46
CA LEU A 72 4.78 -18.35 -10.37
C LEU A 72 6.09 -19.15 -10.23
N PRO A 73 6.83 -19.37 -11.36
CA PRO A 73 8.09 -20.14 -11.34
C PRO A 73 9.25 -19.30 -10.76
N ILE A 74 9.11 -18.86 -9.51
CA ILE A 74 10.11 -18.08 -8.80
C ILE A 74 11.26 -18.99 -8.39
N THR A 75 12.47 -18.69 -8.82
CA THR A 75 13.68 -19.47 -8.52
C THR A 75 14.60 -18.80 -7.51
N SER A 76 14.59 -17.47 -7.41
CA SER A 76 15.42 -16.71 -6.48
C SER A 76 15.08 -17.01 -5.02
N ASP A 77 16.07 -16.88 -4.13
CA ASP A 77 15.88 -17.08 -2.69
C ASP A 77 15.10 -15.93 -2.02
N TRP A 78 15.17 -14.76 -2.63
CA TRP A 78 14.52 -13.56 -2.13
C TRP A 78 13.43 -13.08 -3.06
N ILE A 79 12.33 -12.62 -2.50
CA ILE A 79 11.20 -12.04 -3.21
C ILE A 79 10.96 -10.62 -2.72
N PHE A 80 10.72 -9.72 -3.66
CA PHE A 80 10.23 -8.37 -3.37
C PHE A 80 8.86 -8.18 -4.01
N ILE A 81 7.85 -7.79 -3.22
CA ILE A 81 6.55 -7.38 -3.77
C ILE A 81 6.56 -5.87 -3.94
N LEU A 82 6.44 -5.42 -5.18
CA LEU A 82 6.43 -4.01 -5.57
C LEU A 82 5.09 -3.68 -6.20
N ASP A 83 4.39 -2.66 -5.71
CA ASP A 83 3.18 -2.19 -6.37
C ASP A 83 3.59 -1.40 -7.63
N ALA A 84 2.76 -1.40 -8.69
CA ALA A 84 3.13 -0.81 -9.98
C ALA A 84 3.36 0.72 -9.93
N ASP A 85 2.81 1.39 -8.93
CA ASP A 85 3.00 2.82 -8.62
C ASP A 85 4.12 3.08 -7.60
N GLU A 86 4.98 2.06 -7.34
CA GLU A 86 6.15 2.16 -6.48
C GLU A 86 7.45 2.00 -7.30
N SER A 87 8.55 2.54 -6.78
CA SER A 87 9.89 2.34 -7.35
C SER A 87 10.95 2.25 -6.27
N ILE A 88 12.03 1.50 -6.58
CA ILE A 88 13.16 1.24 -5.70
C ILE A 88 14.16 2.41 -5.81
N THR A 89 14.56 3.00 -4.67
CA THR A 89 15.64 3.99 -4.69
C THR A 89 17.02 3.32 -4.88
N PRO A 90 18.04 4.04 -5.37
CA PRO A 90 19.40 3.49 -5.50
C PRO A 90 19.95 2.92 -4.19
N GLU A 91 19.68 3.59 -3.07
CA GLU A 91 20.12 3.16 -1.74
C GLU A 91 19.46 1.85 -1.33
N LEU A 92 18.15 1.72 -1.59
CA LEU A 92 17.42 0.48 -1.32
C LEU A 92 17.93 -0.65 -2.21
N ARG A 93 18.14 -0.40 -3.50
CA ARG A 93 18.70 -1.40 -4.43
C ARG A 93 20.02 -1.96 -3.91
N ASP A 94 20.94 -1.09 -3.51
CA ASP A 94 22.26 -1.49 -3.05
C ASP A 94 22.18 -2.32 -1.76
N GLU A 95 21.27 -2.00 -0.86
CA GLU A 95 21.02 -2.76 0.37
C GLU A 95 20.39 -4.14 0.06
N LEU A 96 19.42 -4.21 -0.86
CA LEU A 96 18.81 -5.46 -1.32
C LEU A 96 19.86 -6.39 -1.94
N LEU A 97 20.71 -5.86 -2.83
CA LEU A 97 21.79 -6.63 -3.44
C LEU A 97 22.83 -7.11 -2.43
N ALA A 98 23.17 -6.29 -1.43
CA ALA A 98 24.11 -6.68 -0.40
C ALA A 98 23.61 -7.86 0.44
N ILE A 99 22.30 -7.91 0.73
CA ILE A 99 21.67 -8.99 1.49
C ILE A 99 21.52 -10.24 0.62
N SER A 100 20.94 -10.09 -0.57
CA SER A 100 20.58 -11.24 -1.41
C SER A 100 21.79 -11.99 -1.96
N THR A 101 22.91 -11.30 -2.21
CA THR A 101 24.18 -11.90 -2.67
C THR A 101 25.05 -12.41 -1.50
N GLY A 102 24.60 -12.28 -0.25
CA GLY A 102 25.34 -12.72 0.93
C GLY A 102 26.52 -11.81 1.33
N LYS A 103 26.69 -10.63 0.73
CA LYS A 103 27.69 -9.64 1.18
C LYS A 103 27.42 -9.16 2.59
N VAL A 104 26.13 -9.05 2.96
CA VAL A 104 25.67 -8.81 4.33
C VAL A 104 24.96 -10.05 4.82
N MET A 105 25.59 -10.72 5.80
CA MET A 105 25.00 -11.89 6.45
C MET A 105 23.84 -11.47 7.34
N THR A 106 22.73 -12.22 7.26
CA THR A 106 21.55 -11.95 8.07
C THR A 106 20.81 -13.22 8.46
N ASP A 107 20.31 -13.27 9.68
CA ASP A 107 19.39 -14.28 10.20
C ASP A 107 17.92 -13.95 9.89
N LYS A 108 17.65 -12.79 9.32
CA LYS A 108 16.30 -12.31 9.04
C LYS A 108 15.68 -13.05 7.85
N THR A 109 14.39 -13.31 7.97
CA THR A 109 13.59 -13.94 6.93
C THR A 109 12.71 -12.95 6.18
N GLY A 110 12.56 -11.73 6.70
CA GLY A 110 11.83 -10.65 6.04
C GLY A 110 12.26 -9.28 6.51
N PHE A 111 12.00 -8.27 5.67
CA PHE A 111 12.37 -6.89 5.95
C PHE A 111 11.24 -5.93 5.67
N TYR A 112 11.05 -5.02 6.60
CA TYR A 112 10.24 -3.83 6.40
C TYR A 112 11.03 -2.80 5.62
N VAL A 113 10.37 -2.21 4.63
CA VAL A 113 10.87 -1.11 3.81
C VAL A 113 10.03 0.11 4.07
N ASN A 114 10.67 1.24 4.32
CA ASN A 114 9.97 2.50 4.48
C ASN A 114 9.57 3.06 3.12
N ARG A 115 8.41 3.72 3.05
CA ARG A 115 7.87 4.30 1.84
C ARG A 115 7.57 5.79 2.05
N PHE A 116 7.99 6.61 1.09
CA PHE A 116 7.58 8.00 1.01
C PHE A 116 6.71 8.25 -0.23
N PHE A 117 5.85 9.24 -0.13
CA PHE A 117 4.93 9.59 -1.20
C PHE A 117 5.47 10.75 -2.01
N ILE A 118 5.22 10.72 -3.32
CA ILE A 118 5.36 11.88 -4.19
C ILE A 118 3.96 12.44 -4.45
N TRP A 119 3.79 13.71 -4.18
CA TRP A 119 2.55 14.44 -4.42
C TRP A 119 2.86 15.68 -5.23
N GLU A 120 2.24 15.80 -6.41
CA GLU A 120 2.51 16.91 -7.35
C GLU A 120 4.02 17.12 -7.58
N GLY A 121 4.76 16.03 -7.79
CA GLY A 121 6.21 16.03 -8.03
C GLY A 121 7.09 16.35 -6.82
N LYS A 122 6.53 16.45 -5.61
CA LYS A 122 7.27 16.73 -4.37
C LYS A 122 7.17 15.57 -3.37
N GLU A 123 8.27 15.33 -2.67
CA GLU A 123 8.29 14.36 -1.58
C GLU A 123 7.46 14.85 -0.40
N ILE A 124 6.64 13.95 0.14
CA ILE A 124 5.87 14.17 1.37
C ILE A 124 6.53 13.37 2.49
N ARG A 125 7.11 14.07 3.43
CA ARG A 125 7.79 13.51 4.61
C ARG A 125 7.02 13.73 5.92
N HIS A 126 5.92 14.47 5.84
CA HIS A 126 5.06 14.81 6.98
C HIS A 126 3.60 14.40 6.70
N CYS A 127 2.62 15.18 7.07
CA CYS A 127 1.20 14.90 6.87
C CYS A 127 0.70 13.60 7.53
N GLY A 128 1.54 12.85 8.26
CA GLY A 128 1.18 11.59 8.91
C GLY A 128 1.29 10.35 8.03
N TYR A 129 1.84 10.47 6.83
CA TYR A 129 2.08 9.36 5.90
C TYR A 129 3.50 8.83 5.93
N TYR A 130 4.40 9.48 6.64
CA TYR A 130 5.79 9.08 6.79
C TYR A 130 6.18 9.04 8.29
N PRO A 131 6.95 8.02 8.72
CA PRO A 131 7.35 6.82 8.00
C PRO A 131 6.18 5.86 7.72
N SER A 132 6.22 5.16 6.57
CA SER A 132 5.25 4.14 6.17
C SER A 132 5.95 2.81 5.95
N TRP A 133 6.06 2.01 7.00
CA TRP A 133 6.75 0.73 6.96
C TRP A 133 5.86 -0.36 6.38
N ASN A 134 6.36 -1.04 5.35
CA ASN A 134 5.70 -2.16 4.68
C ASN A 134 6.66 -3.33 4.60
N LEU A 135 6.22 -4.54 4.92
CA LEU A 135 7.00 -5.74 4.73
C LEU A 135 6.95 -6.09 3.24
N ARG A 136 8.09 -5.97 2.55
CA ARG A 136 8.16 -6.09 1.08
C ARG A 136 9.22 -7.06 0.60
N PHE A 137 10.29 -7.27 1.35
CA PHE A 137 11.44 -8.10 0.98
C PHE A 137 11.54 -9.28 1.94
N PHE A 138 11.52 -10.52 1.43
CA PHE A 138 11.49 -11.71 2.27
C PHE A 138 12.03 -12.94 1.56
N ARG A 139 12.45 -13.95 2.34
CA ARG A 139 12.88 -15.24 1.80
C ARG A 139 11.70 -16.01 1.22
N ARG A 140 11.92 -16.61 0.04
CA ARG A 140 10.92 -17.44 -0.64
C ARG A 140 10.37 -18.52 0.30
N GLY A 141 9.05 -18.67 0.30
CA GLY A 141 8.32 -19.62 1.14
C GLY A 141 8.19 -19.23 2.62
N ARG A 142 8.65 -18.02 3.02
CA ARG A 142 8.60 -17.56 4.41
C ARG A 142 7.61 -16.44 4.69
N ALA A 143 6.86 -16.00 3.70
CA ALA A 143 5.88 -14.93 3.89
C ALA A 143 4.60 -15.19 3.11
N ARG A 144 3.48 -14.74 3.68
CA ARG A 144 2.15 -14.84 3.09
C ARG A 144 1.26 -13.69 3.57
N TYR A 145 0.38 -13.22 2.70
CA TYR A 145 -0.65 -12.26 3.09
C TYR A 145 -1.78 -12.95 3.84
N GLU A 146 -2.25 -12.34 4.93
CA GLU A 146 -3.48 -12.77 5.60
C GLU A 146 -4.69 -12.53 4.68
N GLU A 147 -5.61 -13.48 4.63
CA GLU A 147 -6.86 -13.35 3.87
C GLU A 147 -7.82 -12.39 4.60
N ARG A 148 -7.66 -11.09 4.32
CA ARG A 148 -8.56 -10.03 4.79
C ARG A 148 -9.07 -9.21 3.62
N GLY A 149 -10.31 -8.75 3.71
CA GLY A 149 -10.94 -8.01 2.63
C GLY A 149 -10.34 -6.62 2.36
N VAL A 150 -9.76 -5.96 3.38
CA VAL A 150 -9.11 -4.63 3.28
C VAL A 150 -8.01 -4.55 4.33
N HIS A 151 -6.88 -3.92 3.97
CA HIS A 151 -5.68 -3.79 4.82
C HIS A 151 -5.05 -5.14 5.17
N GLU A 152 -4.72 -5.89 4.13
CA GLU A 152 -3.98 -7.13 4.27
C GLU A 152 -2.58 -6.89 4.87
N HIS A 153 -2.23 -7.68 5.87
CA HIS A 153 -0.88 -7.68 6.44
C HIS A 153 -0.12 -8.90 5.95
N MET A 154 1.15 -8.70 5.63
CA MET A 154 2.04 -9.82 5.36
C MET A 154 2.53 -10.40 6.68
N VAL A 155 2.39 -11.71 6.83
CA VAL A 155 2.93 -12.50 7.93
C VAL A 155 4.19 -13.20 7.45
N VAL A 156 5.25 -13.14 8.24
CA VAL A 156 6.55 -13.78 7.95
C VAL A 156 6.83 -14.82 9.01
N ASP A 157 7.24 -15.99 8.54
CA ASP A 157 7.75 -17.05 9.40
C ASP A 157 9.23 -16.82 9.68
N GLY A 158 9.53 -16.29 10.87
CA GLY A 158 10.87 -16.03 11.36
C GLY A 158 11.15 -14.55 11.70
N PRO A 159 12.40 -14.24 12.03
CA PRO A 159 12.78 -12.90 12.46
C PRO A 159 12.76 -11.91 11.32
N VAL A 160 12.28 -10.68 11.60
CA VAL A 160 12.20 -9.58 10.64
C VAL A 160 13.18 -8.46 10.99
N GLY A 161 13.56 -7.68 9.96
CA GLY A 161 14.41 -6.51 10.08
C GLY A 161 13.79 -5.27 9.42
N TYR A 162 14.54 -4.18 9.44
CA TYR A 162 14.17 -2.90 8.80
C TYR A 162 15.31 -2.46 7.89
N LEU A 163 15.02 -2.17 6.64
CA LEU A 163 15.98 -1.60 5.70
C LEU A 163 16.09 -0.08 5.89
N LYS A 164 17.24 0.47 5.56
CA LYS A 164 17.48 1.93 5.60
C LYS A 164 17.06 2.60 4.30
N GLY A 165 17.24 1.90 3.18
CA GLY A 165 16.77 2.33 1.88
C GLY A 165 15.24 2.40 1.81
N GLU A 166 14.72 3.25 0.95
CA GLU A 166 13.30 3.57 0.88
C GLU A 166 12.69 3.25 -0.48
N MET A 167 11.37 3.05 -0.51
CA MET A 167 10.58 3.03 -1.72
C MET A 167 9.94 4.39 -1.97
N ARG A 168 9.90 4.79 -3.22
CA ARG A 168 9.11 5.92 -3.71
C ARG A 168 7.73 5.41 -4.14
N HIS A 169 6.66 6.10 -3.75
CA HIS A 169 5.31 5.84 -4.21
C HIS A 169 4.78 7.08 -4.94
N GLU A 170 4.44 6.90 -6.21
CA GLU A 170 3.95 7.97 -7.07
C GLU A 170 2.96 7.42 -8.10
N ASP A 171 1.67 7.70 -7.92
CA ASP A 171 0.65 7.37 -8.92
C ASP A 171 0.62 8.46 -10.00
N ARG A 172 1.11 8.13 -11.20
CA ARG A 172 1.27 9.05 -12.34
C ARG A 172 0.04 9.17 -13.22
N ARG A 173 -1.05 8.50 -12.88
CA ARG A 173 -2.31 8.58 -13.64
C ARG A 173 -3.04 9.92 -13.48
N GLY A 174 -2.48 10.80 -12.67
CA GLY A 174 -2.97 12.16 -12.48
C GLY A 174 -4.04 12.30 -11.39
N ARG A 175 -4.26 13.55 -10.99
CA ARG A 175 -5.11 13.91 -9.85
C ARG A 175 -6.55 13.44 -9.99
N ASP A 176 -7.13 13.55 -11.18
CA ASP A 176 -8.51 13.14 -11.42
C ASP A 176 -8.70 11.64 -11.24
N TYR A 177 -7.76 10.83 -11.73
CA TYR A 177 -7.79 9.39 -11.53
C TYR A 177 -7.67 9.05 -10.04
N ILE A 178 -6.72 9.65 -9.34
CA ILE A 178 -6.52 9.46 -7.89
C ILE A 178 -7.80 9.85 -7.15
N TRP A 179 -8.45 10.94 -7.52
CA TRP A 179 -9.69 11.36 -6.90
C TRP A 179 -10.82 10.35 -7.13
N GLN A 180 -11.04 9.88 -8.37
CA GLN A 180 -12.04 8.84 -8.66
C GLN A 180 -11.80 7.55 -7.88
N LYS A 181 -10.54 7.14 -7.73
CA LYS A 181 -10.13 6.01 -6.88
C LYS A 181 -10.52 6.24 -5.41
N HIS A 182 -10.26 7.45 -4.89
CA HIS A 182 -10.62 7.81 -3.51
C HIS A 182 -12.14 7.89 -3.30
N LEU A 183 -12.93 8.29 -4.29
CA LEU A 183 -14.39 8.26 -4.19
C LEU A 183 -14.94 6.83 -4.02
N LYS A 184 -14.33 5.84 -4.71
CA LYS A 184 -14.67 4.42 -4.53
C LYS A 184 -14.28 3.93 -3.12
N TYR A 185 -13.11 4.32 -2.63
CA TYR A 185 -12.70 3.99 -1.27
C TYR A 185 -13.58 4.66 -0.22
N ALA A 186 -14.00 5.91 -0.43
CA ALA A 186 -14.93 6.60 0.46
C ALA A 186 -16.26 5.85 0.62
N GLU A 187 -16.73 5.25 -0.47
CA GLU A 187 -17.93 4.43 -0.45
C GLU A 187 -17.73 3.14 0.39
N LEU A 188 -16.62 2.44 0.16
CA LEU A 188 -16.31 1.21 0.91
C LEU A 188 -16.12 1.50 2.39
N GLU A 189 -15.35 2.54 2.75
CA GLU A 189 -15.16 2.94 4.15
C GLU A 189 -16.46 3.34 4.83
N ALA A 190 -17.32 4.11 4.13
CA ALA A 190 -18.61 4.49 4.68
C ALA A 190 -19.52 3.29 4.96
N ARG A 191 -19.55 2.30 4.06
CA ARG A 191 -20.29 1.03 4.25
C ARG A 191 -19.73 0.21 5.42
N GLU A 192 -18.40 0.13 5.55
CA GLU A 192 -17.78 -0.54 6.70
C GLU A 192 -18.14 0.14 8.03
N MET A 193 -18.08 1.49 8.07
CA MET A 193 -18.48 2.24 9.26
C MET A 193 -19.93 1.97 9.67
N VAL A 194 -20.83 1.85 8.69
CA VAL A 194 -22.24 1.52 8.95
C VAL A 194 -22.38 0.09 9.50
N LYS A 195 -21.68 -0.90 8.94
CA LYS A 195 -21.68 -2.28 9.44
C LYS A 195 -21.21 -2.36 10.90
N VAL A 196 -20.12 -1.67 11.23
CA VAL A 196 -19.59 -1.63 12.61
C VAL A 196 -20.63 -1.10 13.60
N ILE A 197 -21.31 -0.01 13.24
CA ILE A 197 -22.32 0.61 14.13
C ILE A 197 -23.59 -0.25 14.24
N SER A 198 -23.94 -1.01 13.19
CA SER A 198 -25.04 -1.96 13.20
C SER A 198 -24.73 -3.27 13.96
N GLY A 199 -23.60 -3.35 14.66
CA GLY A 199 -23.26 -4.50 15.49
C GLY A 199 -22.70 -5.71 14.73
N HIS A 200 -22.43 -5.58 13.42
CA HIS A 200 -21.77 -6.64 12.67
C HIS A 200 -20.27 -6.59 12.97
N ALA A 201 -19.78 -7.60 13.69
CA ALA A 201 -18.36 -7.72 14.01
C ALA A 201 -17.54 -7.84 12.72
N ILE A 202 -16.54 -6.98 12.58
CA ILE A 202 -15.48 -7.19 11.59
C ILE A 202 -14.50 -8.19 12.22
N ASP A 203 -14.26 -9.31 11.53
CA ASP A 203 -13.24 -10.28 11.98
C ASP A 203 -11.90 -9.62 12.19
N GLY A 204 -11.29 -9.85 13.36
CA GLY A 204 -9.96 -9.37 13.67
C GLY A 204 -9.81 -8.78 15.07
N LEU A 205 -8.81 -7.89 15.24
CA LEU A 205 -8.48 -7.22 16.50
C LEU A 205 -9.70 -6.51 17.11
N LYS A 206 -10.02 -6.81 18.35
CA LYS A 206 -11.13 -6.16 19.07
C LYS A 206 -10.74 -4.72 19.44
N PRO A 207 -11.59 -3.71 19.12
CA PRO A 207 -11.31 -2.32 19.50
C PRO A 207 -11.37 -2.15 21.02
N SER A 208 -10.28 -1.65 21.62
CA SER A 208 -10.19 -1.41 23.06
C SER A 208 -9.48 -0.07 23.33
N PHE A 209 -10.09 0.79 24.17
CA PHE A 209 -9.46 2.04 24.61
C PHE A 209 -8.29 1.82 25.57
N PHE A 210 -8.27 0.66 26.24
CA PHE A 210 -7.26 0.29 27.23
C PHE A 210 -6.26 -0.76 26.70
N GLY A 211 -6.38 -1.15 25.45
CA GLY A 211 -5.53 -2.12 24.79
C GLY A 211 -4.20 -1.53 24.26
N ASN A 212 -3.54 -2.27 23.39
CA ASN A 212 -2.32 -1.82 22.73
C ASN A 212 -2.58 -0.63 21.76
N ALA A 213 -1.52 -0.06 21.18
CA ALA A 213 -1.62 1.12 20.32
C ALA A 213 -2.54 0.92 19.10
N LEU A 214 -2.59 -0.30 18.53
CA LEU A 214 -3.45 -0.64 17.39
C LEU A 214 -4.91 -0.75 17.81
N GLU A 215 -5.18 -1.41 18.93
CA GLU A 215 -6.54 -1.55 19.49
C GLU A 215 -7.14 -0.19 19.88
N ARG A 216 -6.32 0.70 20.47
CA ARG A 216 -6.75 2.08 20.78
C ARG A 216 -7.06 2.89 19.53
N ARG A 217 -6.20 2.84 18.51
CA ARG A 217 -6.46 3.52 17.22
C ARG A 217 -7.74 3.00 16.59
N ARG A 218 -7.98 1.71 16.65
CA ARG A 218 -9.19 1.07 16.13
C ARG A 218 -10.42 1.49 16.94
N ALA A 219 -10.34 1.53 18.26
CA ALA A 219 -11.43 2.00 19.11
C ALA A 219 -11.82 3.46 18.82
N VAL A 220 -10.84 4.34 18.62
CA VAL A 220 -11.08 5.73 18.20
C VAL A 220 -11.73 5.78 16.82
N LYS A 221 -11.19 5.05 15.83
CA LYS A 221 -11.71 5.02 14.46
C LYS A 221 -13.15 4.48 14.38
N GLU A 222 -13.48 3.45 15.16
CA GLU A 222 -14.77 2.76 15.08
C GLU A 222 -15.83 3.37 16.03
N ARG A 223 -15.45 3.81 17.23
CA ARG A 223 -16.41 4.23 18.27
C ARG A 223 -16.55 5.73 18.46
N LEU A 224 -15.55 6.53 18.08
CA LEU A 224 -15.59 7.99 18.26
C LEU A 224 -15.68 8.73 16.93
N TRP A 225 -14.81 8.37 15.98
CA TRP A 225 -14.65 9.08 14.72
C TRP A 225 -15.96 9.23 13.90
N PRO A 226 -16.84 8.21 13.79
CA PRO A 226 -18.08 8.33 13.05
C PRO A 226 -19.06 9.37 13.60
N TYR A 227 -18.98 9.67 14.88
CA TYR A 227 -19.91 10.58 15.58
C TYR A 227 -19.38 12.01 15.70
N LEU A 228 -18.12 12.26 15.36
CA LEU A 228 -17.54 13.59 15.44
C LEU A 228 -18.11 14.49 14.34
N PRO A 229 -18.75 15.63 14.70
CA PRO A 229 -19.14 16.63 13.71
C PRO A 229 -17.87 17.22 13.10
N VAL A 230 -17.97 17.62 11.82
CA VAL A 230 -16.86 18.27 11.08
C VAL A 230 -15.51 17.57 11.17
N ARG A 231 -15.52 16.23 11.28
CA ARG A 231 -14.32 15.40 11.44
C ARG A 231 -13.27 15.62 10.35
N TRP A 232 -13.69 16.07 9.17
CA TRP A 232 -12.85 16.47 8.06
C TRP A 232 -11.95 17.67 8.39
N LEU A 233 -12.45 18.65 9.19
CA LEU A 233 -11.64 19.75 9.70
C LEU A 233 -10.62 19.24 10.73
N LEU A 234 -11.05 18.36 11.65
CA LEU A 234 -10.14 17.73 12.60
C LEU A 234 -9.01 16.98 11.90
N ARG A 235 -9.32 16.30 10.79
CA ARG A 235 -8.30 15.63 9.96
C ARG A 235 -7.32 16.63 9.37
N PHE A 236 -7.80 17.78 8.86
CA PHE A 236 -6.92 18.83 8.34
C PHE A 236 -5.94 19.32 9.42
N PHE A 237 -6.44 19.72 10.58
CA PHE A 237 -5.59 20.20 11.67
C PHE A 237 -4.61 19.11 12.14
N TYR A 238 -5.06 17.88 12.25
CA TYR A 238 -4.20 16.76 12.60
C TYR A 238 -3.05 16.61 11.61
N MET A 239 -3.35 16.58 10.30
CA MET A 239 -2.35 16.37 9.26
C MET A 239 -1.43 17.58 9.09
N TYR A 240 -2.02 18.77 9.00
CA TYR A 240 -1.28 19.98 8.68
C TYR A 240 -0.47 20.52 9.88
N ILE A 241 -1.08 20.54 11.07
CA ILE A 241 -0.45 21.09 12.27
C ILE A 241 0.26 19.99 13.08
N LEU A 242 -0.48 18.98 13.60
CA LEU A 242 0.11 17.99 14.50
C LEU A 242 1.12 17.07 13.80
N LYS A 243 0.85 16.71 12.54
CA LYS A 243 1.77 15.93 11.70
C LYS A 243 2.69 16.80 10.86
N LYS A 244 2.73 18.10 11.15
CA LYS A 244 3.66 19.07 10.57
C LYS A 244 3.62 19.13 9.02
N GLY A 245 2.45 18.89 8.41
CA GLY A 245 2.29 18.93 6.96
C GLY A 245 2.72 20.27 6.33
N PHE A 246 2.72 21.36 7.11
CA PHE A 246 3.22 22.66 6.68
C PHE A 246 4.72 22.66 6.32
N LEU A 247 5.49 21.69 6.84
CA LEU A 247 6.92 21.55 6.49
C LEU A 247 7.14 21.00 5.08
N ASP A 248 6.16 20.33 4.50
CA ASP A 248 6.19 19.85 3.10
C ASP A 248 5.74 20.98 2.11
N GLY A 249 5.60 22.22 2.60
CA GLY A 249 5.28 23.40 1.78
C GLY A 249 3.92 23.33 1.11
N ALA A 250 3.83 23.86 -0.13
CA ALA A 250 2.57 23.88 -0.88
C ALA A 250 2.02 22.48 -1.17
N ALA A 251 2.89 21.50 -1.45
CA ALA A 251 2.48 20.12 -1.69
C ALA A 251 1.88 19.48 -0.45
N GLY A 252 2.45 19.75 0.75
CA GLY A 252 1.89 19.31 2.02
C GLY A 252 0.52 19.90 2.32
N LEU A 253 0.34 21.21 2.06
CA LEU A 253 -0.96 21.86 2.18
C LEU A 253 -1.98 21.23 1.23
N ASP A 254 -1.63 21.08 -0.04
CA ASP A 254 -2.51 20.52 -1.06
C ASP A 254 -2.92 19.07 -0.73
N MET A 255 -1.98 18.24 -0.31
CA MET A 255 -2.27 16.88 0.16
C MET A 255 -3.21 16.87 1.37
N CYS A 256 -3.00 17.77 2.34
CA CYS A 256 -3.89 17.90 3.50
C CYS A 256 -5.30 18.32 3.09
N LEU A 257 -5.44 19.24 2.14
CA LEU A 257 -6.74 19.66 1.58
C LEU A 257 -7.41 18.51 0.81
N PHE A 258 -6.68 17.79 -0.02
CA PHE A 258 -7.19 16.62 -0.74
C PHE A 258 -7.74 15.56 0.22
N MET A 259 -6.97 15.21 1.26
CA MET A 259 -7.40 14.23 2.26
C MET A 259 -8.56 14.74 3.14
N THR A 260 -8.67 16.05 3.30
CA THR A 260 -9.81 16.69 3.97
C THR A 260 -11.09 16.54 3.13
N GLN A 261 -11.00 16.74 1.81
CA GLN A 261 -12.12 16.52 0.90
C GLN A 261 -12.54 15.04 0.87
N TYR A 262 -11.55 14.12 0.85
CA TYR A 262 -11.80 12.68 0.94
C TYR A 262 -12.58 12.32 2.22
N GLU A 263 -12.15 12.81 3.38
CA GLU A 263 -12.85 12.58 4.64
C GLU A 263 -14.28 13.17 4.64
N LYS A 264 -14.47 14.31 3.98
CA LYS A 264 -15.80 14.92 3.79
C LYS A 264 -16.73 14.02 2.96
N GLU A 265 -16.19 13.38 1.90
CA GLU A 265 -16.96 12.43 1.10
C GLU A 265 -17.33 11.17 1.88
N ILE A 266 -16.40 10.63 2.71
CA ILE A 266 -16.71 9.51 3.61
C ILE A 266 -17.84 9.92 4.58
N ALA A 267 -17.77 11.12 5.16
CA ALA A 267 -18.80 11.61 6.09
C ALA A 267 -20.17 11.76 5.42
N ARG A 268 -20.19 12.27 4.19
CA ARG A 268 -21.43 12.42 3.39
C ARG A 268 -22.06 11.05 3.10
N LYS A 269 -21.29 10.12 2.53
CA LYS A 269 -21.76 8.76 2.19
C LYS A 269 -22.20 7.99 3.43
N TYR A 270 -21.47 8.11 4.53
CA TYR A 270 -21.86 7.52 5.81
C TYR A 270 -23.22 8.03 6.30
N SER A 271 -23.47 9.35 6.20
CA SER A 271 -24.76 9.94 6.58
C SER A 271 -25.91 9.42 5.70
N GLU A 272 -25.67 9.25 4.39
CA GLU A 272 -26.64 8.70 3.44
C GLU A 272 -27.00 7.25 3.78
N TYR A 273 -26.02 6.38 3.97
CA TYR A 273 -26.23 4.96 4.32
C TYR A 273 -26.89 4.78 5.68
N ARG A 274 -26.53 5.60 6.67
CA ARG A 274 -27.16 5.56 7.99
C ARG A 274 -28.66 5.90 7.92
N LYS A 275 -29.05 6.89 7.09
CA LYS A 275 -30.47 7.23 6.88
C LYS A 275 -31.28 6.09 6.22
N GLN A 276 -30.64 5.25 5.39
CA GLN A 276 -31.28 4.11 4.75
C GLN A 276 -31.56 2.94 5.71
N LEU A 277 -30.75 2.81 6.78
CA LEU A 277 -30.97 1.77 7.82
C LEU A 277 -32.15 2.08 8.74
N HIS A 278 -32.59 3.33 8.80
CA HIS A 278 -33.71 3.76 9.65
C HIS A 278 -35.02 3.94 8.89
N LYS A 279 -35.03 3.59 7.60
CA LYS A 279 -36.23 3.46 6.77
C LYS A 279 -36.59 2.00 6.58
#